data_e922ea03b4f1b35a744581b5f9c08ed2
#
_entry.id   e922ea03b4f1b35a744581b5f9c08ed2
#
_cell.length_a   1.000
_cell.length_b   1.000
_cell.length_c   1.000
_cell.angle_alpha   90.00
_cell.angle_beta   90.00
_cell.angle_gamma   90.00
#
_symmetry.space_group_name_H-M   'P 1'
#
loop_
_entity.id
_entity.type
_entity.pdbx_description
1 polymer ?
#
loop_
_entity_poly.entity_id
_entity_poly.type
_entity_poly.pdbx_seq_one_letter_code
_entity_poly.pdbx_strand_id
1 'polypeptide(L)'
;MAKVGYIFKSAGYDGFEADKEWMKQYGCVQVVEEENGHEKLRPQWKQLMASLERGDELVVSKFSNALRGSRELAAFIEFCRVKVVRIISIHDK
;
A
#
# COMPACT_ATOMS: atom_id res chain seq x y z
N MET A 1 8.46 -6.90 13.30
CA MET A 1 7.66 -5.76 12.84
C MET A 1 8.39 -5.02 11.72
N ALA A 2 7.85 -5.04 10.54
CA ALA A 2 8.45 -4.38 9.41
C ALA A 2 7.52 -3.27 8.89
N LYS A 3 8.13 -2.24 8.32
CA LYS A 3 7.40 -1.17 7.64
C LYS A 3 7.59 -1.37 6.14
N VAL A 4 6.48 -1.51 5.42
CA VAL A 4 6.51 -1.75 3.98
C VAL A 4 5.65 -0.72 3.29
N GLY A 5 6.18 -0.13 2.22
CA GLY A 5 5.44 0.84 1.42
C GLY A 5 4.84 0.22 0.17
N TYR A 6 3.73 0.74 -0.29
CA TYR A 6 3.10 0.33 -1.53
C TYR A 6 2.68 1.56 -2.32
N ILE A 7 3.08 1.62 -3.58
CA ILE A 7 2.73 2.71 -4.48
C ILE A 7 2.14 2.12 -5.75
N PHE A 8 0.96 2.57 -6.13
CA PHE A 8 0.34 2.23 -7.41
C PHE A 8 0.62 3.37 -8.39
N LYS A 9 1.38 3.07 -9.43
CA LYS A 9 1.72 4.07 -10.46
C LYS A 9 0.59 4.18 -11.48
N SER A 10 -0.55 4.71 -11.04
CA SER A 10 -1.70 4.86 -11.92
C SER A 10 -1.50 6.04 -12.87
N ALA A 11 -2.25 6.01 -13.98
CA ALA A 11 -2.22 7.10 -14.94
C ALA A 11 -2.66 8.41 -14.26
N GLY A 12 -1.93 9.48 -14.50
CA GLY A 12 -2.25 10.78 -13.93
C GLY A 12 -1.72 11.03 -12.53
N TYR A 13 -1.10 10.03 -11.91
CA TYR A 13 -0.48 10.23 -10.61
C TYR A 13 1.02 10.35 -10.79
N ASP A 14 1.57 11.50 -10.52
CA ASP A 14 3.00 11.78 -10.73
C ASP A 14 3.76 12.06 -9.44
N GLY A 15 3.13 11.88 -8.28
CA GLY A 15 3.77 12.14 -6.99
C GLY A 15 4.50 10.95 -6.39
N PHE A 16 4.62 9.83 -7.11
CA PHE A 16 5.13 8.61 -6.51
C PHE A 16 6.61 8.70 -6.11
N GLU A 17 7.41 9.51 -6.79
CA GLU A 17 8.82 9.65 -6.41
C GLU A 17 8.97 10.32 -5.04
N ALA A 18 8.19 11.36 -4.78
CA ALA A 18 8.20 12.02 -3.48
C ALA A 18 7.68 11.10 -2.39
N ASP A 19 6.64 10.34 -2.68
CA ASP A 19 6.07 9.39 -1.73
C ASP A 19 7.06 8.28 -1.41
N LYS A 20 7.77 7.80 -2.42
CA LYS A 20 8.80 6.77 -2.23
C LYS A 20 9.89 7.25 -1.30
N GLU A 21 10.34 8.49 -1.49
CA GLU A 21 11.35 9.07 -0.61
C GLU A 21 10.83 9.23 0.81
N TRP A 22 9.58 9.67 0.96
CA TRP A 22 8.95 9.78 2.27
C TRP A 22 8.93 8.42 2.98
N MET A 23 8.59 7.36 2.25
CA MET A 23 8.54 6.02 2.81
C MET A 23 9.91 5.54 3.27
N LYS A 24 10.95 5.84 2.50
CA LYS A 24 12.32 5.49 2.88
C LYS A 24 12.73 6.20 4.17
N GLN A 25 12.42 7.48 4.29
CA GLN A 25 12.75 8.26 5.48
C GLN A 25 11.93 7.80 6.69
N TYR A 26 10.71 7.32 6.47
CA TYR A 26 9.89 6.79 7.53
C TYR A 26 10.42 5.48 8.10
N GLY A 27 11.27 4.80 7.34
CA GLY A 27 11.89 3.56 7.79
C GLY A 27 11.36 2.32 7.12
N CYS A 28 10.70 2.46 5.96
CA CYS A 28 10.24 1.29 5.21
C CYS A 28 11.41 0.47 4.74
N VAL A 29 11.40 -0.83 5.03
CA VAL A 29 12.46 -1.73 4.61
C VAL A 29 12.31 -2.10 3.14
N GLN A 30 11.12 -1.91 2.60
CA GLN A 30 10.82 -2.23 1.21
C GLN A 30 9.71 -1.32 0.73
N VAL A 31 9.79 -0.88 -0.52
CA VAL A 31 8.71 -0.15 -1.19
C VAL A 31 8.32 -0.94 -2.42
N VAL A 32 7.08 -1.41 -2.45
CA VAL A 32 6.53 -2.18 -3.56
C VAL A 32 5.86 -1.22 -4.54
N GLU A 33 6.22 -1.31 -5.81
CA GLU A 33 5.67 -0.44 -6.84
C GLU A 33 4.86 -1.28 -7.83
N GLU A 34 3.61 -0.89 -8.02
CA GLU A 34 2.71 -1.54 -8.96
C GLU A 34 2.63 -0.72 -10.22
N GLU A 35 2.92 -1.34 -11.36
CA GLU A 35 2.94 -0.63 -12.63
C GLU A 35 1.54 -0.28 -13.14
N ASN A 36 1.46 0.82 -13.90
CA ASN A 36 0.24 1.18 -14.60
C ASN A 36 -0.10 0.07 -15.59
N GLY A 37 -1.36 -0.31 -15.64
CA GLY A 37 -1.80 -1.42 -16.48
C GLY A 37 -2.13 -2.69 -15.69
N HIS A 38 -1.71 -2.74 -14.42
CA HIS A 38 -1.99 -3.89 -13.56
C HIS A 38 -3.21 -3.68 -12.68
N GLU A 39 -4.13 -2.79 -13.09
CA GLU A 39 -5.25 -2.37 -12.26
C GLU A 39 -6.19 -3.51 -11.90
N LYS A 40 -6.33 -4.50 -12.76
CA LYS A 40 -7.25 -5.62 -12.52
C LYS A 40 -6.61 -6.72 -11.67
N LEU A 41 -5.38 -7.10 -12.00
CA LEU A 41 -4.72 -8.22 -11.35
C LEU A 41 -3.91 -7.81 -10.14
N ARG A 42 -3.25 -6.66 -10.21
CA ARG A 42 -2.44 -6.10 -9.13
C ARG A 42 -1.56 -7.16 -8.46
N PRO A 43 -0.66 -7.80 -9.25
CA PRO A 43 0.15 -8.90 -8.71
C PRO A 43 1.05 -8.50 -7.56
N GLN A 44 1.59 -7.29 -7.57
CA GLN A 44 2.46 -6.84 -6.48
C GLN A 44 1.66 -6.63 -5.20
N TRP A 45 0.44 -6.11 -5.31
CA TRP A 45 -0.46 -5.95 -4.18
C TRP A 45 -0.79 -7.29 -3.55
N LYS A 46 -1.11 -8.28 -4.39
CA LYS A 46 -1.47 -9.61 -3.90
C LYS A 46 -0.30 -10.29 -3.22
N GLN A 47 0.90 -10.17 -3.78
CA GLN A 47 2.09 -10.71 -3.14
C GLN A 47 2.36 -10.04 -1.80
N LEU A 48 2.20 -8.72 -1.75
CA LEU A 48 2.41 -7.98 -0.52
C LEU A 48 1.42 -8.41 0.56
N MET A 49 0.15 -8.56 0.22
CA MET A 49 -0.85 -9.00 1.19
C MET A 49 -0.53 -10.38 1.74
N ALA A 50 -0.01 -11.27 0.90
CA ALA A 50 0.38 -12.61 1.33
C ALA A 50 1.61 -12.61 2.23
N SER A 51 2.49 -11.63 2.08
CA SER A 51 3.75 -11.59 2.83
C SER A 51 3.66 -10.81 4.14
N LEU A 52 2.64 -9.99 4.33
CA LEU A 52 2.50 -9.22 5.56
C LEU A 52 2.23 -10.12 6.76
N GLU A 53 2.87 -9.80 7.87
CA GLU A 53 2.76 -10.55 9.10
C GLU A 53 2.20 -9.68 10.22
N ARG A 54 1.80 -10.32 11.30
CA ARG A 54 1.26 -9.63 12.46
C ARG A 54 2.25 -8.58 12.98
N GLY A 55 1.76 -7.37 13.16
CA GLY A 55 2.57 -6.28 13.68
C GLY A 55 3.27 -5.45 12.61
N ASP A 56 3.17 -5.85 11.34
CA ASP A 56 3.76 -5.06 10.27
C ASP A 56 2.96 -3.79 10.05
N GLU A 57 3.62 -2.79 9.44
CA GLU A 57 2.98 -1.54 9.05
C GLU A 57 3.01 -1.44 7.53
N LEU A 58 1.86 -1.10 6.94
CA LEU A 58 1.75 -0.84 5.51
C LEU A 58 1.56 0.66 5.30
N VAL A 59 2.44 1.25 4.49
CA VAL A 59 2.38 2.67 4.17
C VAL A 59 1.94 2.83 2.73
N VAL A 60 0.89 3.60 2.49
CA VAL A 60 0.38 3.85 1.15
C VAL A 60 0.33 5.35 0.88
N SER A 61 0.32 5.74 -0.40
CA SER A 61 0.23 7.15 -0.77
C SER A 61 -1.12 7.71 -0.40
N LYS A 62 -2.18 7.08 -0.88
CA LYS A 62 -3.58 7.42 -0.59
C LYS A 62 -4.40 6.15 -0.57
N PHE A 63 -5.44 6.13 0.23
CA PHE A 63 -6.36 4.99 0.20
C PHE A 63 -6.98 4.82 -1.17
N SER A 64 -7.35 5.93 -1.83
CA SER A 64 -7.94 5.88 -3.16
C SER A 64 -6.97 5.39 -4.22
N ASN A 65 -5.66 5.52 -3.99
CA ASN A 65 -4.64 5.00 -4.89
C ASN A 65 -4.46 3.49 -4.69
N ALA A 66 -4.40 3.05 -3.44
CA ALA A 66 -4.14 1.65 -3.13
C ALA A 66 -5.39 0.78 -3.20
N LEU A 67 -6.54 1.33 -2.86
CA LEU A 67 -7.80 0.58 -2.77
C LEU A 67 -8.82 1.17 -3.73
N ARG A 68 -9.29 0.35 -4.65
CA ARG A 68 -10.19 0.78 -5.70
C ARG A 68 -11.60 0.31 -5.39
N GLY A 69 -12.39 1.20 -4.81
CA GLY A 69 -13.80 0.93 -4.54
C GLY A 69 -14.04 0.38 -3.14
N SER A 70 -15.33 0.38 -2.75
CA SER A 70 -15.72 0.02 -1.39
C SER A 70 -15.50 -1.45 -1.07
N ARG A 71 -15.60 -2.32 -2.08
CA ARG A 71 -15.38 -3.76 -1.88
C ARG A 71 -13.92 -4.05 -1.49
N GLU A 72 -12.97 -3.45 -2.20
CA GLU A 72 -11.56 -3.62 -1.85
C GLU A 72 -11.24 -3.01 -0.49
N LEU A 73 -11.83 -1.86 -0.21
CA LEU A 73 -11.62 -1.21 1.08
C LEU A 73 -12.12 -2.09 2.23
N ALA A 74 -13.32 -2.64 2.09
CA ALA A 74 -13.89 -3.50 3.12
C ALA A 74 -13.05 -4.75 3.34
N ALA A 75 -12.61 -5.38 2.26
CA ALA A 75 -11.77 -6.57 2.34
C ALA A 75 -10.42 -6.25 3.00
N PHE A 76 -9.86 -5.10 2.70
CA PHE A 76 -8.59 -4.70 3.27
C PHE A 76 -8.71 -4.39 4.77
N ILE A 77 -9.77 -3.72 5.17
CA ILE A 77 -10.00 -3.43 6.58
C ILE A 77 -10.11 -4.74 7.38
N GLU A 78 -10.85 -5.71 6.83
CA GLU A 78 -10.97 -7.02 7.48
C GLU A 78 -9.62 -7.73 7.54
N PHE A 79 -8.84 -7.65 6.46
CA PHE A 79 -7.49 -8.22 6.44
C PHE A 79 -6.62 -7.61 7.53
N CYS A 80 -6.64 -6.29 7.68
CA CYS A 80 -5.83 -5.60 8.69
C CYS A 80 -6.25 -6.01 10.10
N ARG A 81 -7.54 -6.21 10.32
CA ARG A 81 -8.04 -6.62 11.63
C ARG A 81 -7.60 -8.04 11.98
N VAL A 82 -7.71 -8.96 11.03
CA VAL A 82 -7.34 -10.35 11.25
C VAL A 82 -5.84 -10.52 11.44
N LYS A 83 -5.04 -9.87 10.58
CA LYS A 83 -3.58 -9.97 10.63
C LYS A 83 -2.93 -9.02 11.63
N VAL A 84 -3.69 -8.07 12.17
CA VAL A 84 -3.16 -7.03 13.06
C VAL A 84 -2.05 -6.24 12.37
N VAL A 85 -2.37 -5.72 11.19
CA VAL A 85 -1.47 -4.89 10.40
C VAL A 85 -1.94 -3.44 10.52
N ARG A 86 -1.01 -2.52 10.80
CA ARG A 86 -1.30 -1.09 10.85
C ARG A 86 -1.17 -0.49 9.45
N ILE A 87 -2.11 0.37 9.09
CA ILE A 87 -2.03 1.08 7.81
C ILE A 87 -1.81 2.57 8.03
N ILE A 88 -0.94 3.14 7.22
CA ILE A 88 -0.62 4.56 7.25
C ILE A 88 -0.76 5.11 5.83
N SER A 89 -1.52 6.18 5.67
CA SER A 89 -1.67 6.87 4.39
C SER A 89 -0.99 8.22 4.47
N ILE A 90 -0.11 8.50 3.53
CA ILE A 90 0.66 9.75 3.54
C ILE A 90 -0.25 10.95 3.36
N HIS A 91 -1.21 10.88 2.44
CA HIS A 91 -2.04 12.02 2.04
C HIS A 91 -3.44 12.02 2.64
N ASP A 92 -3.87 10.95 3.27
CA ASP A 92 -5.18 10.87 3.92
C ASP A 92 -4.98 11.02 5.43
N LYS A 93 -5.19 12.20 5.92
CA LYS A 93 -5.01 12.46 7.35
C LYS A 93 -6.32 12.79 8.04
#